data_987c76dfa46eb6eeaae0d4776e613e93
#
_entry.id   987c76dfa46eb6eeaae0d4776e613e93
#
_cell.length_a   1.000
_cell.length_b   1.000
_cell.length_c   1.000
_cell.angle_alpha   90.00
_cell.angle_beta   90.00
_cell.angle_gamma   90.00
#
_symmetry.space_group_name_H-M   'P 1'
#
loop_
_entity.id
_entity.type
_entity.pdbx_description
1 polymer ?
#
loop_
_entity_poly.entity_id
_entity_poly.type
_entity_poly.pdbx_seq_one_letter_code
_entity_poly.pdbx_strand_id
1 'polypeptide(L)'
;STLDRSSAASDVYKRQNPANVLARLVAGLVDENGRVTIPDFYDDVRELTPAEREAFNKAPFSLEDYKKSLKIGDVEGEAGYTTLERTGVRPSLDVNGIWGGYTGEGTKTVIPSKASAKISMRLVPNQDYRKISELFEKHFRAIAPESVKVVVKSLHGGMPYVAPTDMPAYKAAEKAVEATFGKKPLPFYSGGSIPIISGFESILGIKSLLIGFGLAEDAIHSPNESYGLEQFDKGVETIPLFYKYFAESE
;
A
#
# COMPACT_ATOMS: atom_id res chain seq x y z
N SER A 1 34.58 -8.70 -34.94
CA SER A 1 35.05 -7.40 -34.50
C SER A 1 35.43 -7.47 -33.03
N THR A 2 36.72 -7.34 -32.78
CA THR A 2 37.37 -7.43 -31.47
C THR A 2 37.26 -6.13 -30.65
N LEU A 3 36.61 -5.11 -31.17
CA LEU A 3 36.46 -3.80 -30.55
C LEU A 3 35.35 -3.66 -29.52
N ASP A 4 34.40 -4.60 -29.48
CA ASP A 4 33.26 -4.52 -28.54
C ASP A 4 33.54 -5.12 -27.16
N ARG A 5 34.65 -5.83 -26.96
CA ARG A 5 34.89 -6.54 -25.69
C ARG A 5 35.70 -5.75 -24.66
N SER A 6 36.43 -4.74 -25.09
CA SER A 6 37.20 -3.87 -24.15
C SER A 6 36.40 -2.64 -23.70
N SER A 7 35.22 -2.42 -24.28
CA SER A 7 34.45 -1.20 -24.07
C SER A 7 33.55 -1.23 -22.84
N ALA A 8 33.16 -2.42 -22.33
CA ALA A 8 32.18 -2.50 -21.24
C ALA A 8 32.63 -1.75 -19.98
N ALA A 9 33.88 -1.91 -19.55
CA ALA A 9 34.39 -1.20 -18.38
C ALA A 9 34.64 0.29 -18.66
N SER A 10 35.09 0.64 -19.89
CA SER A 10 35.27 2.03 -20.28
C SER A 10 33.99 2.77 -20.63
N ASP A 11 32.96 2.02 -21.06
CA ASP A 11 31.62 2.58 -21.34
C ASP A 11 30.87 2.96 -20.07
N VAL A 12 31.15 2.34 -18.93
CA VAL A 12 30.61 2.76 -17.62
C VAL A 12 31.02 4.20 -17.31
N TYR A 13 32.23 4.60 -17.68
CA TYR A 13 32.72 5.96 -17.48
C TYR A 13 32.35 6.94 -18.60
N LYS A 14 31.96 6.44 -19.78
CA LYS A 14 31.54 7.23 -20.92
C LYS A 14 30.02 7.32 -21.06
N ARG A 15 29.34 6.26 -20.71
CA ARG A 15 27.87 6.13 -20.75
C ARG A 15 27.39 5.63 -19.39
N GLN A 16 26.33 6.20 -18.87
CA GLN A 16 25.75 5.71 -17.61
C GLN A 16 25.15 4.30 -17.80
N ASN A 17 25.28 3.47 -16.77
CA ASN A 17 24.57 2.20 -16.71
C ASN A 17 23.13 2.45 -16.23
N PRO A 18 22.11 2.21 -17.05
CA PRO A 18 20.70 2.44 -16.67
C PRO A 18 20.27 1.68 -15.42
N ALA A 19 20.81 0.49 -15.17
CA ALA A 19 20.48 -0.27 -13.96
C ALA A 19 21.03 0.42 -12.69
N ASN A 20 22.27 0.94 -12.74
CA ASN A 20 22.86 1.68 -11.63
C ASN A 20 22.15 3.02 -11.39
N VAL A 21 21.73 3.68 -12.46
CA VAL A 21 20.95 4.93 -12.36
C VAL A 21 19.59 4.64 -11.73
N LEU A 22 18.86 3.65 -12.25
CA LEU A 22 17.55 3.28 -11.74
C LEU A 22 17.60 2.90 -10.26
N ALA A 23 18.60 2.11 -9.85
CA ALA A 23 18.76 1.72 -8.45
C ALA A 23 18.92 2.94 -7.53
N ARG A 24 19.72 3.94 -7.95
CA ARG A 24 19.90 5.19 -7.18
C ARG A 24 18.63 6.04 -7.15
N LEU A 25 17.94 6.16 -8.27
CA LEU A 25 16.68 6.93 -8.34
C LEU A 25 15.61 6.31 -7.44
N VAL A 26 15.48 4.99 -7.48
CA VAL A 26 14.53 4.26 -6.64
C VAL A 26 14.89 4.37 -5.16
N ALA A 27 16.17 4.19 -4.80
CA ALA A 27 16.61 4.33 -3.41
C ALA A 27 16.40 5.75 -2.86
N GLY A 28 16.41 6.77 -3.73
CA GLY A 28 16.16 8.15 -3.34
C GLY A 28 14.68 8.52 -3.17
N LEU A 29 13.73 7.64 -3.48
CA LEU A 29 12.29 7.92 -3.35
C LEU A 29 11.77 7.88 -1.90
N VAL A 30 12.52 7.26 -1.01
CA VAL A 30 12.22 7.18 0.42
C VAL A 30 13.48 7.57 1.19
N ASP A 31 13.35 8.40 2.21
CA ASP A 31 14.46 8.83 3.03
C ASP A 31 14.79 7.83 4.17
N GLU A 32 15.79 8.15 4.96
CA GLU A 32 16.24 7.35 6.11
C GLU A 32 15.20 7.20 7.22
N ASN A 33 14.18 8.06 7.24
CA ASN A 33 13.06 8.02 8.17
C ASN A 33 11.84 7.29 7.60
N GLY A 34 11.97 6.62 6.45
CA GLY A 34 10.87 5.94 5.78
C GLY A 34 9.84 6.87 5.13
N ARG A 35 10.19 8.17 4.93
CA ARG A 35 9.31 9.17 4.37
C ARG A 35 9.53 9.30 2.87
N VAL A 36 8.45 9.35 2.09
CA VAL A 36 8.51 9.56 0.64
C VAL A 36 9.06 10.95 0.34
N THR A 37 10.07 11.03 -0.54
CA THR A 37 10.81 12.25 -0.84
C THR A 37 10.20 13.11 -1.95
N ILE A 38 9.11 12.65 -2.57
CA ILE A 38 8.42 13.38 -3.63
C ILE A 38 7.85 14.68 -3.04
N PRO A 39 8.23 15.87 -3.58
CA PRO A 39 7.66 17.13 -3.11
C PRO A 39 6.15 17.14 -3.20
N ASP A 40 5.50 17.76 -2.24
CA ASP A 40 4.04 17.92 -2.14
C ASP A 40 3.25 16.60 -1.99
N PHE A 41 3.95 15.46 -1.80
CA PHE A 41 3.32 14.14 -1.67
C PHE A 41 2.38 14.06 -0.47
N TYR A 42 2.68 14.76 0.61
CA TYR A 42 1.95 14.73 1.87
C TYR A 42 0.97 15.89 2.06
N ASP A 43 0.86 16.84 1.12
CA ASP A 43 0.07 18.07 1.30
C ASP A 43 -1.38 17.81 1.64
N ASP A 44 -1.96 16.77 1.04
CA ASP A 44 -3.37 16.41 1.25
C ASP A 44 -3.55 15.34 2.36
N VAL A 45 -2.46 14.88 2.98
CA VAL A 45 -2.52 13.88 4.05
C VAL A 45 -3.01 14.51 5.34
N ARG A 46 -4.13 14.01 5.86
CA ARG A 46 -4.65 14.46 7.15
C ARG A 46 -3.82 13.88 8.30
N GLU A 47 -3.26 14.72 9.11
CA GLU A 47 -2.64 14.31 10.37
C GLU A 47 -3.72 14.01 11.42
N LEU A 48 -3.54 12.90 12.14
CA LEU A 48 -4.40 12.57 13.27
C LEU A 48 -4.06 13.42 14.48
N THR A 49 -5.09 13.87 15.19
CA THR A 49 -4.90 14.47 16.52
C THR A 49 -4.35 13.46 17.52
N PRO A 50 -3.73 13.89 18.62
CA PRO A 50 -3.25 12.97 19.66
C PRO A 50 -4.34 12.03 20.19
N ALA A 51 -5.57 12.51 20.35
CA ALA A 51 -6.69 11.71 20.81
C ALA A 51 -7.12 10.65 19.77
N GLU A 52 -7.12 11.01 18.47
CA GLU A 52 -7.37 10.05 17.39
C GLU A 52 -6.27 9.00 17.29
N ARG A 53 -5.00 9.39 17.44
CA ARG A 53 -3.87 8.45 17.47
C ARG A 53 -4.01 7.47 18.64
N GLU A 54 -4.35 7.96 19.83
CA GLU A 54 -4.60 7.11 20.99
C GLU A 54 -5.75 6.12 20.73
N ALA A 55 -6.87 6.60 20.19
CA ALA A 55 -8.01 5.76 19.86
C ALA A 55 -7.67 4.70 18.80
N PHE A 56 -6.93 5.08 17.76
CA PHE A 56 -6.49 4.19 16.69
C PHE A 56 -5.57 3.08 17.19
N ASN A 57 -4.67 3.40 18.10
CA ASN A 57 -3.73 2.44 18.69
C ASN A 57 -4.34 1.56 19.80
N LYS A 58 -5.63 1.72 20.14
CA LYS A 58 -6.37 0.79 21.02
C LYS A 58 -6.74 -0.53 20.35
N ALA A 59 -6.64 -0.63 19.02
CA ALA A 59 -6.84 -1.90 18.34
C ALA A 59 -5.85 -2.96 18.87
N PRO A 60 -6.30 -4.20 19.11
CA PRO A 60 -5.45 -5.24 19.66
C PRO A 60 -4.37 -5.63 18.65
N PHE A 61 -3.17 -5.16 18.88
CA PHE A 61 -1.99 -5.45 18.06
C PHE A 61 -0.75 -5.58 18.95
N SER A 62 -0.06 -6.70 18.85
CA SER A 62 1.22 -6.93 19.50
C SER A 62 2.33 -6.95 18.45
N LEU A 63 3.21 -5.95 18.47
CA LEU A 63 4.36 -5.88 17.58
C LEU A 63 5.29 -7.06 17.76
N GLU A 64 5.50 -7.50 18.99
CA GLU A 64 6.38 -8.63 19.31
C GLU A 64 5.83 -9.95 18.75
N ASP A 65 4.52 -10.20 18.90
CA ASP A 65 3.89 -11.39 18.32
C ASP A 65 3.90 -11.34 16.79
N TYR A 66 3.69 -10.17 16.22
CA TYR A 66 3.78 -9.94 14.77
C TYR A 66 5.19 -10.25 14.25
N LYS A 67 6.23 -9.69 14.85
CA LYS A 67 7.63 -9.97 14.49
C LYS A 67 7.96 -11.45 14.63
N LYS A 68 7.49 -12.10 15.71
CA LYS A 68 7.69 -13.51 15.95
C LYS A 68 6.99 -14.39 14.90
N SER A 69 5.75 -14.05 14.52
CA SER A 69 5.01 -14.81 13.49
C SER A 69 5.70 -14.77 12.13
N LEU A 70 6.27 -13.63 11.78
CA LEU A 70 7.00 -13.42 10.52
C LEU A 70 8.47 -13.85 10.58
N LYS A 71 8.99 -14.16 11.77
CA LYS A 71 10.42 -14.48 12.02
C LYS A 71 11.37 -13.38 11.56
N ILE A 72 10.99 -12.12 11.79
CA ILE A 72 11.79 -10.94 11.46
C ILE A 72 12.34 -10.25 12.71
N GLY A 73 13.47 -9.56 12.58
CA GLY A 73 14.09 -8.82 13.68
C GLY A 73 13.37 -7.54 14.04
N ASP A 74 12.87 -6.81 13.03
CA ASP A 74 12.14 -5.55 13.21
C ASP A 74 11.23 -5.25 12.04
N VAL A 75 10.39 -4.22 12.17
CA VAL A 75 9.52 -3.67 11.13
C VAL A 75 10.07 -2.33 10.66
N GLU A 76 9.90 -2.04 9.37
CA GLU A 76 10.32 -0.80 8.75
C GLU A 76 9.11 0.07 8.38
N GLY A 77 9.32 1.37 8.20
CA GLY A 77 8.32 2.32 7.74
C GLY A 77 8.54 3.71 8.34
N GLU A 78 7.62 4.64 8.07
CA GLU A 78 7.75 6.06 8.44
C GLU A 78 7.98 6.24 9.94
N ALA A 79 9.05 6.93 10.31
CA ALA A 79 9.42 7.20 11.69
C ALA A 79 8.35 8.07 12.40
N GLY A 80 8.16 7.84 13.70
CA GLY A 80 7.17 8.58 14.51
C GLY A 80 5.74 8.04 14.43
N TYR A 81 5.51 6.97 13.65
CA TYR A 81 4.21 6.31 13.53
C TYR A 81 4.30 4.83 13.93
N THR A 82 3.25 4.32 14.57
CA THR A 82 3.14 2.91 14.93
C THR A 82 2.86 2.06 13.68
N THR A 83 3.03 0.74 13.78
CA THR A 83 2.72 -0.19 12.68
C THR A 83 1.26 -0.05 12.23
N LEU A 84 0.32 0.09 13.16
CA LEU A 84 -1.09 0.31 12.85
C LEU A 84 -1.30 1.62 12.07
N GLU A 85 -0.68 2.71 12.51
CA GLU A 85 -0.79 4.00 11.82
C GLU A 85 -0.18 3.96 10.42
N ARG A 86 0.97 3.30 10.25
CA ARG A 86 1.63 3.12 8.94
C ARG A 86 0.73 2.38 7.95
N THR A 87 -0.01 1.38 8.40
CA THR A 87 -0.88 0.57 7.53
C THR A 87 -2.23 1.22 7.24
N GLY A 88 -2.70 2.13 8.09
CA GLY A 88 -4.05 2.68 7.98
C GLY A 88 -4.13 4.15 7.58
N VAL A 89 -3.21 4.98 8.05
CA VAL A 89 -3.32 6.45 7.92
C VAL A 89 -2.09 7.13 7.32
N ARG A 90 -1.05 6.36 7.00
CA ARG A 90 0.12 6.89 6.29
C ARG A 90 0.23 6.33 4.87
N PRO A 91 0.51 7.16 3.87
CA PRO A 91 0.73 6.67 2.52
C PRO A 91 2.08 5.96 2.44
N SER A 92 2.19 4.98 1.54
CA SER A 92 3.47 4.31 1.26
C SER A 92 3.83 4.33 -0.22
N LEU A 93 5.11 4.07 -0.49
CA LEU A 93 5.64 3.87 -1.83
C LEU A 93 6.45 2.57 -1.83
N ASP A 94 6.09 1.65 -2.71
CA ASP A 94 6.66 0.32 -2.78
C ASP A 94 7.18 0.00 -4.18
N VAL A 95 8.33 -0.68 -4.24
CA VAL A 95 8.92 -1.19 -5.48
C VAL A 95 8.46 -2.63 -5.68
N ASN A 96 7.50 -2.83 -6.58
CA ASN A 96 6.91 -4.16 -6.85
C ASN A 96 7.73 -4.98 -7.83
N GLY A 97 8.68 -4.37 -8.52
CA GLY A 97 9.59 -5.05 -9.42
C GLY A 97 10.66 -4.11 -9.94
N ILE A 98 11.85 -4.63 -10.08
CA ILE A 98 12.98 -3.94 -10.70
C ILE A 98 13.73 -4.93 -11.57
N TRP A 99 14.05 -4.55 -12.80
CA TRP A 99 14.76 -5.43 -13.73
C TRP A 99 15.58 -4.65 -14.74
N GLY A 100 16.62 -5.30 -15.22
CA GLY A 100 17.56 -4.78 -16.22
C GLY A 100 18.84 -5.58 -16.20
N GLY A 101 19.58 -5.59 -17.30
CA GLY A 101 20.81 -6.36 -17.42
C GLY A 101 20.59 -7.82 -17.78
N TYR A 102 21.60 -8.62 -17.54
CA TYR A 102 21.61 -10.05 -17.82
C TYR A 102 21.05 -10.83 -16.63
N THR A 103 20.07 -11.66 -16.89
CA THR A 103 19.37 -12.47 -15.88
C THR A 103 19.47 -13.98 -16.16
N GLY A 104 20.24 -14.39 -17.18
CA GLY A 104 20.47 -15.81 -17.49
C GLY A 104 21.53 -16.43 -16.59
N GLU A 105 21.72 -17.74 -16.76
CA GLU A 105 22.73 -18.51 -16.04
C GLU A 105 24.16 -18.05 -16.38
N GLY A 106 25.05 -18.06 -15.39
CA GLY A 106 26.44 -17.63 -15.53
C GLY A 106 26.65 -16.13 -15.43
N THR A 107 27.83 -15.65 -15.81
CA THR A 107 28.22 -14.22 -15.73
C THR A 107 28.33 -13.57 -17.09
N LYS A 108 27.85 -12.35 -17.22
CA LYS A 108 27.98 -11.53 -18.43
C LYS A 108 28.25 -10.07 -18.06
N THR A 109 29.41 -9.55 -18.45
CA THR A 109 29.83 -8.16 -18.19
C THR A 109 29.24 -7.22 -19.26
N VAL A 110 27.91 -7.23 -19.41
CA VAL A 110 27.21 -6.39 -20.39
C VAL A 110 26.48 -5.27 -19.69
N ILE A 111 26.66 -4.05 -20.17
CA ILE A 111 25.89 -2.89 -19.70
C ILE A 111 24.52 -2.93 -20.39
N PRO A 112 23.42 -2.97 -19.63
CA PRO A 112 22.08 -2.96 -20.22
C PRO A 112 21.79 -1.64 -20.93
N SER A 113 21.04 -1.69 -22.01
CA SER A 113 20.54 -0.50 -22.69
C SER A 113 19.29 0.10 -22.03
N LYS A 114 18.62 -0.71 -21.18
CA LYS A 114 17.39 -0.33 -20.47
C LYS A 114 17.38 -0.95 -19.08
N ALA A 115 16.76 -0.24 -18.14
CA ALA A 115 16.33 -0.78 -16.86
C ALA A 115 14.93 -0.27 -16.54
N SER A 116 14.15 -1.02 -15.81
CA SER A 116 12.74 -0.72 -15.54
C SER A 116 12.40 -1.05 -14.10
N ALA A 117 11.44 -0.33 -13.54
CA ALA A 117 10.83 -0.64 -12.26
C ALA A 117 9.31 -0.51 -12.35
N LYS A 118 8.61 -1.28 -11.52
CA LYS A 118 7.20 -1.09 -11.20
C LYS A 118 7.12 -0.56 -9.77
N ILE A 119 6.41 0.53 -9.63
CA ILE A 119 6.26 1.22 -8.35
C ILE A 119 4.77 1.39 -8.11
N SER A 120 4.32 1.11 -6.91
CA SER A 120 2.97 1.40 -6.44
C SER A 120 3.02 2.30 -5.22
N MET A 121 1.94 3.05 -5.04
CA MET A 121 1.76 3.91 -3.88
C MET A 121 0.40 3.60 -3.27
N ARG A 122 0.39 3.38 -1.96
CA ARG A 122 -0.83 3.30 -1.18
C ARG A 122 -1.17 4.70 -0.73
N LEU A 123 -2.36 5.16 -1.09
CA LEU A 123 -2.81 6.50 -0.76
C LEU A 123 -3.75 6.47 0.45
N VAL A 124 -3.81 7.58 1.16
CA VAL A 124 -4.69 7.77 2.31
C VAL A 124 -5.77 8.82 1.98
N PRO A 125 -6.81 8.94 2.80
CA PRO A 125 -7.90 9.90 2.56
C PRO A 125 -7.38 11.30 2.21
N ASN A 126 -8.09 11.95 1.28
CA ASN A 126 -7.83 13.27 0.67
C ASN A 126 -6.75 13.29 -0.42
N GLN A 127 -5.91 12.29 -0.56
CA GLN A 127 -4.96 12.23 -1.68
C GLN A 127 -5.69 11.87 -2.99
N ASP A 128 -5.42 12.62 -4.07
CA ASP A 128 -5.87 12.29 -5.42
C ASP A 128 -4.76 11.51 -6.16
N TYR A 129 -5.07 10.30 -6.60
CA TYR A 129 -4.10 9.44 -7.31
C TYR A 129 -3.58 10.07 -8.60
N ARG A 130 -4.35 10.96 -9.26
CA ARG A 130 -3.92 11.66 -10.48
C ARG A 130 -2.86 12.70 -10.13
N LYS A 131 -3.12 13.53 -9.10
CA LYS A 131 -2.15 14.49 -8.55
C LYS A 131 -0.86 13.77 -8.13
N ILE A 132 -0.98 12.67 -7.38
CA ILE A 132 0.19 11.90 -6.93
C ILE A 132 0.96 11.30 -8.11
N SER A 133 0.29 10.78 -9.14
CA SER A 133 0.96 10.28 -10.36
C SER A 133 1.73 11.38 -11.09
N GLU A 134 1.18 12.57 -11.19
CA GLU A 134 1.85 13.73 -11.80
C GLU A 134 3.06 14.19 -10.98
N LEU A 135 2.93 14.26 -9.65
CA LEU A 135 4.03 14.60 -8.74
C LEU A 135 5.17 13.58 -8.84
N PHE A 136 4.83 12.28 -8.89
CA PHE A 136 5.81 11.23 -9.09
C PHE A 136 6.56 11.39 -10.43
N GLU A 137 5.83 11.53 -11.52
CA GLU A 137 6.45 11.68 -12.85
C GLU A 137 7.38 12.90 -12.90
N LYS A 138 6.90 14.06 -12.42
CA LYS A 138 7.67 15.30 -12.35
C LYS A 138 8.94 15.12 -11.53
N HIS A 139 8.81 14.58 -10.33
CA HIS A 139 9.95 14.35 -9.44
C HIS A 139 10.94 13.35 -10.02
N PHE A 140 10.48 12.20 -10.50
CA PHE A 140 11.36 11.15 -11.02
C PHE A 140 12.13 11.58 -12.26
N ARG A 141 11.53 12.45 -13.11
CA ARG A 141 12.22 13.08 -14.23
C ARG A 141 13.24 14.14 -13.76
N ALA A 142 12.89 14.90 -12.73
CA ALA A 142 13.75 15.97 -12.22
C ALA A 142 15.03 15.45 -11.55
N ILE A 143 14.96 14.32 -10.85
CA ILE A 143 16.13 13.73 -10.18
C ILE A 143 16.98 12.85 -11.11
N ALA A 144 16.49 12.56 -12.32
CA ALA A 144 17.23 11.75 -13.28
C ALA A 144 18.37 12.56 -13.91
N PRO A 145 19.58 11.98 -14.05
CA PRO A 145 20.66 12.64 -14.74
C PRO A 145 20.37 12.74 -16.25
N GLU A 146 20.86 13.80 -16.89
CA GLU A 146 20.69 14.03 -18.34
C GLU A 146 21.27 12.90 -19.22
N SER A 147 22.15 12.08 -18.65
CA SER A 147 22.77 10.95 -19.35
C SER A 147 21.83 9.78 -19.63
N VAL A 148 20.59 9.79 -19.11
CA VAL A 148 19.58 8.76 -19.34
C VAL A 148 18.26 9.37 -19.80
N LYS A 149 17.54 8.63 -20.65
CA LYS A 149 16.17 8.97 -21.03
C LYS A 149 15.18 8.24 -20.10
N VAL A 150 14.38 9.00 -19.38
CA VAL A 150 13.33 8.48 -18.50
C VAL A 150 11.97 8.47 -19.20
N VAL A 151 11.26 7.37 -19.09
CA VAL A 151 9.86 7.21 -19.51
C VAL A 151 9.07 6.74 -18.31
N VAL A 152 8.12 7.55 -17.84
CA VAL A 152 7.17 7.19 -16.80
C VAL A 152 5.83 6.89 -17.47
N LYS A 153 5.15 5.84 -17.02
CA LYS A 153 3.81 5.47 -17.47
C LYS A 153 2.94 5.25 -16.24
N SER A 154 1.92 6.07 -16.05
CA SER A 154 0.85 5.78 -15.12
C SER A 154 0.00 4.63 -15.68
N LEU A 155 -0.29 3.63 -14.88
CA LEU A 155 -1.04 2.44 -15.31
C LEU A 155 -2.51 2.55 -14.90
N HIS A 156 -2.77 2.58 -13.61
CA HIS A 156 -4.11 2.72 -13.02
C HIS A 156 -3.99 3.31 -11.63
N GLY A 157 -5.08 3.81 -11.11
CA GLY A 157 -5.18 4.31 -9.75
C GLY A 157 -6.65 4.41 -9.32
N GLY A 158 -6.87 4.61 -8.04
CA GLY A 158 -8.19 4.81 -7.45
C GLY A 158 -8.11 5.82 -6.32
N MET A 159 -9.23 6.47 -6.06
CA MET A 159 -9.34 7.36 -4.92
C MET A 159 -9.42 6.55 -3.63
N PRO A 160 -8.79 6.99 -2.54
CA PRO A 160 -9.05 6.44 -1.22
C PRO A 160 -10.52 6.60 -0.84
N TYR A 161 -11.02 5.67 -0.04
CA TYR A 161 -12.39 5.69 0.44
C TYR A 161 -12.42 5.45 1.96
N VAL A 162 -13.25 6.21 2.65
CA VAL A 162 -13.53 6.02 4.08
C VAL A 162 -15.01 5.87 4.28
N ALA A 163 -15.44 4.73 4.80
CA ALA A 163 -16.83 4.49 5.14
C ALA A 163 -17.26 5.38 6.33
N PRO A 164 -18.33 6.19 6.20
CA PRO A 164 -18.84 6.96 7.33
C PRO A 164 -19.38 6.05 8.44
N THR A 165 -18.97 6.30 9.67
CA THR A 165 -19.38 5.48 10.83
C THR A 165 -20.75 5.88 11.41
N ASP A 166 -21.31 6.97 10.95
CA ASP A 166 -22.65 7.49 11.36
C ASP A 166 -23.79 6.99 10.49
N MET A 167 -23.50 6.34 9.36
CA MET A 167 -24.54 5.83 8.45
C MET A 167 -25.33 4.64 9.07
N PRO A 168 -26.63 4.49 8.70
CA PRO A 168 -27.46 3.40 9.21
C PRO A 168 -26.86 2.01 8.99
N ALA A 169 -26.28 1.77 7.81
CA ALA A 169 -25.63 0.49 7.49
C ALA A 169 -24.46 0.16 8.46
N TYR A 170 -23.65 1.16 8.86
CA TYR A 170 -22.59 0.94 9.84
C TYR A 170 -23.15 0.51 11.20
N LYS A 171 -24.19 1.19 11.68
CA LYS A 171 -24.85 0.87 12.96
C LYS A 171 -25.51 -0.51 12.95
N ALA A 172 -26.10 -0.89 11.82
CA ALA A 172 -26.68 -2.23 11.63
C ALA A 172 -25.60 -3.32 11.65
N ALA A 173 -24.48 -3.09 10.95
CA ALA A 173 -23.35 -4.01 10.96
C ALA A 173 -22.70 -4.14 12.33
N GLU A 174 -22.53 -3.04 13.06
CA GLU A 174 -22.02 -3.03 14.43
C GLU A 174 -22.86 -3.94 15.34
N LYS A 175 -24.20 -3.79 15.29
CA LYS A 175 -25.13 -4.66 16.05
C LYS A 175 -25.05 -6.12 15.62
N ALA A 176 -24.96 -6.38 14.32
CA ALA A 176 -24.90 -7.75 13.80
C ALA A 176 -23.61 -8.46 14.23
N VAL A 177 -22.46 -7.79 14.10
CA VAL A 177 -21.19 -8.34 14.55
C VAL A 177 -21.16 -8.53 16.06
N GLU A 178 -21.65 -7.58 16.85
CA GLU A 178 -21.72 -7.73 18.29
C GLU A 178 -22.59 -8.93 18.71
N ALA A 179 -23.71 -9.15 18.02
CA ALA A 179 -24.61 -10.27 18.30
C ALA A 179 -23.97 -11.65 18.00
N THR A 180 -23.15 -11.76 16.94
CA THR A 180 -22.53 -13.03 16.52
C THR A 180 -21.17 -13.28 17.18
N PHE A 181 -20.37 -12.24 17.39
CA PHE A 181 -19.02 -12.36 17.96
C PHE A 181 -18.96 -12.06 19.46
N GLY A 182 -20.04 -11.55 20.06
CA GLY A 182 -20.09 -11.19 21.48
C GLY A 182 -19.24 -10.00 21.86
N LYS A 183 -18.73 -9.26 20.87
CA LYS A 183 -17.89 -8.08 21.06
C LYS A 183 -18.26 -7.01 20.03
N LYS A 184 -18.27 -5.76 20.48
CA LYS A 184 -18.46 -4.61 19.60
C LYS A 184 -17.27 -4.48 18.66
N PRO A 185 -17.50 -4.38 17.33
CA PRO A 185 -16.40 -4.19 16.38
C PRO A 185 -15.76 -2.81 16.54
N LEU A 186 -14.48 -2.75 16.26
CA LEU A 186 -13.76 -1.49 16.19
C LEU A 186 -13.62 -1.06 14.72
N PRO A 187 -13.90 0.21 14.39
CA PRO A 187 -13.62 0.72 13.05
C PRO A 187 -12.10 0.72 12.83
N PHE A 188 -11.70 0.25 11.67
CA PHE A 188 -10.30 0.12 11.31
C PHE A 188 -10.05 0.70 9.93
N TYR A 189 -9.02 1.53 9.80
CA TYR A 189 -8.52 1.96 8.49
C TYR A 189 -7.60 0.87 7.94
N SER A 190 -7.92 0.39 6.76
CA SER A 190 -7.09 -0.58 6.05
C SER A 190 -6.46 0.07 4.84
N GLY A 191 -5.14 -0.12 4.67
CA GLY A 191 -4.44 0.24 3.44
C GLY A 191 -4.78 -0.67 2.25
N GLY A 192 -5.83 -1.48 2.34
CA GLY A 192 -6.30 -2.36 1.27
C GLY A 192 -6.69 -1.58 0.02
N SER A 193 -6.37 -2.15 -1.16
CA SER A 193 -6.70 -1.53 -2.44
C SER A 193 -7.91 -2.21 -3.04
N ILE A 194 -9.08 -1.60 -2.86
CA ILE A 194 -10.32 -2.00 -3.52
C ILE A 194 -10.85 -0.77 -4.30
N PRO A 195 -10.23 -0.41 -5.43
CA PRO A 195 -10.51 0.85 -6.14
C PRO A 195 -11.97 1.01 -6.58
N ILE A 196 -12.69 -0.10 -6.78
CA ILE A 196 -14.11 -0.06 -7.18
C ILE A 196 -15.01 0.60 -6.14
N ILE A 197 -14.64 0.59 -4.87
CA ILE A 197 -15.43 1.18 -3.78
C ILE A 197 -15.61 2.68 -3.97
N SER A 198 -14.53 3.40 -4.28
CA SER A 198 -14.63 4.82 -4.61
C SER A 198 -15.40 5.07 -5.91
N GLY A 199 -15.38 4.09 -6.83
CA GLY A 199 -16.20 4.09 -8.04
C GLY A 199 -17.70 3.99 -7.73
N PHE A 200 -18.11 3.15 -6.79
CA PHE A 200 -19.51 3.05 -6.37
C PHE A 200 -20.01 4.38 -5.80
N GLU A 201 -19.23 5.05 -4.98
CA GLU A 201 -19.60 6.36 -4.46
C GLU A 201 -19.66 7.42 -5.56
N SER A 202 -18.62 7.53 -6.39
CA SER A 202 -18.50 8.61 -7.37
C SER A 202 -19.47 8.48 -8.56
N ILE A 203 -19.80 7.26 -8.98
CA ILE A 203 -20.63 6.98 -10.17
C ILE A 203 -22.06 6.71 -9.79
N LEU A 204 -22.30 5.95 -8.71
CA LEU A 204 -23.64 5.52 -8.31
C LEU A 204 -24.21 6.31 -7.14
N GLY A 205 -23.40 7.14 -6.46
CA GLY A 205 -23.80 7.83 -5.23
C GLY A 205 -24.01 6.90 -4.03
N ILE A 206 -23.53 5.65 -4.12
CA ILE A 206 -23.74 4.61 -3.10
C ILE A 206 -22.52 4.53 -2.20
N LYS A 207 -22.73 4.70 -0.90
CA LYS A 207 -21.72 4.49 0.11
C LYS A 207 -21.59 2.99 0.42
N SER A 208 -20.37 2.52 0.53
CA SER A 208 -20.07 1.11 0.79
C SER A 208 -19.57 0.90 2.21
N LEU A 209 -19.96 -0.22 2.81
CA LEU A 209 -19.42 -0.68 4.08
C LEU A 209 -18.62 -1.96 3.83
N LEU A 210 -17.39 -1.99 4.31
CA LEU A 210 -16.51 -3.16 4.22
C LEU A 210 -16.53 -3.88 5.57
N ILE A 211 -16.91 -5.15 5.54
CA ILE A 211 -16.92 -6.03 6.71
C ILE A 211 -16.03 -7.22 6.38
N GLY A 212 -15.07 -7.53 7.26
CA GLY A 212 -14.17 -8.66 7.11
C GLY A 212 -14.23 -9.57 8.33
N PHE A 213 -14.11 -10.88 8.10
CA PHE A 213 -14.12 -11.91 9.13
C PHE A 213 -12.80 -12.70 9.21
N GLY A 214 -11.82 -12.34 8.39
CA GLY A 214 -10.48 -12.95 8.39
C GLY A 214 -9.67 -12.58 9.62
N LEU A 215 -8.79 -13.48 10.02
CA LEU A 215 -7.87 -13.31 11.14
C LEU A 215 -6.43 -13.12 10.63
N ALA A 216 -5.56 -12.59 11.47
CA ALA A 216 -4.15 -12.40 11.12
C ALA A 216 -3.42 -13.73 10.83
N GLU A 217 -3.81 -14.80 11.51
CA GLU A 217 -3.29 -16.15 11.34
C GLU A 217 -3.74 -16.85 10.04
N ASP A 218 -4.74 -16.31 9.35
CA ASP A 218 -5.22 -16.86 8.08
C ASP A 218 -4.17 -16.72 6.94
N ALA A 219 -3.10 -15.98 7.16
CA ALA A 219 -2.00 -15.78 6.22
C ALA A 219 -2.47 -15.26 4.84
N ILE A 220 -3.43 -14.34 4.83
CA ILE A 220 -4.06 -13.77 3.62
C ILE A 220 -2.98 -13.29 2.64
N HIS A 221 -3.08 -13.71 1.38
CA HIS A 221 -2.12 -13.46 0.29
C HIS A 221 -0.74 -14.08 0.51
N SER A 222 -0.63 -15.10 1.36
CA SER A 222 0.62 -15.80 1.66
C SER A 222 0.51 -17.31 1.35
N PRO A 223 1.64 -18.03 1.24
CA PRO A 223 1.60 -19.48 1.16
C PRO A 223 0.86 -20.09 2.37
N ASN A 224 0.07 -21.12 2.11
CA ASN A 224 -0.79 -21.80 3.10
C ASN A 224 -1.90 -20.89 3.67
N GLU A 225 -2.39 -19.94 2.87
CA GLU A 225 -3.59 -19.16 3.20
C GLU A 225 -4.72 -20.10 3.63
N SER A 226 -5.37 -19.78 4.72
CA SER A 226 -6.46 -20.57 5.31
C SER A 226 -7.60 -19.66 5.75
N TYR A 227 -8.75 -20.23 6.06
CA TYR A 227 -9.88 -19.53 6.62
C TYR A 227 -10.57 -20.42 7.66
N GLY A 228 -10.73 -19.91 8.86
CA GLY A 228 -11.30 -20.67 9.97
C GLY A 228 -12.79 -20.98 9.77
N LEU A 229 -13.20 -22.23 9.98
CA LEU A 229 -14.61 -22.61 9.86
C LEU A 229 -15.50 -21.85 10.85
N GLU A 230 -15.03 -21.61 12.07
CA GLU A 230 -15.74 -20.79 13.04
C GLU A 230 -15.99 -19.36 12.53
N GLN A 231 -15.00 -18.76 11.87
CA GLN A 231 -15.14 -17.42 11.27
C GLN A 231 -16.12 -17.45 10.09
N PHE A 232 -16.10 -18.52 9.31
CA PHE A 232 -17.06 -18.72 8.23
C PHE A 232 -18.50 -18.81 8.76
N ASP A 233 -18.75 -19.66 9.76
CA ASP A 233 -20.07 -19.85 10.35
C ASP A 233 -20.60 -18.55 10.97
N LYS A 234 -19.77 -17.84 11.73
CA LYS A 234 -20.12 -16.52 12.28
C LYS A 234 -20.39 -15.48 11.18
N GLY A 235 -19.64 -15.50 10.09
CA GLY A 235 -19.91 -14.68 8.94
C GLY A 235 -21.28 -14.95 8.32
N VAL A 236 -21.62 -16.22 8.16
CA VAL A 236 -22.93 -16.67 7.65
C VAL A 236 -24.09 -16.22 8.58
N GLU A 237 -23.88 -16.23 9.89
CA GLU A 237 -24.87 -15.73 10.86
C GLU A 237 -24.96 -14.20 10.86
N THR A 238 -23.85 -13.50 10.68
CA THR A 238 -23.79 -12.03 10.70
C THR A 238 -24.56 -11.38 9.57
N ILE A 239 -24.50 -11.93 8.36
CA ILE A 239 -25.10 -11.30 7.17
C ILE A 239 -26.62 -11.18 7.26
N PRO A 240 -27.41 -12.22 7.61
CA PRO A 240 -28.84 -12.08 7.80
C PRO A 240 -29.21 -11.09 8.92
N LEU A 241 -28.45 -11.08 10.02
CA LEU A 241 -28.66 -10.12 11.11
C LEU A 241 -28.39 -8.68 10.67
N PHE A 242 -27.36 -8.47 9.85
CA PHE A 242 -27.11 -7.16 9.24
C PHE A 242 -28.31 -6.66 8.44
N TYR A 243 -28.87 -7.47 7.54
CA TYR A 243 -30.03 -7.08 6.77
C TYR A 243 -31.26 -6.83 7.64
N LYS A 244 -31.47 -7.65 8.67
CA LYS A 244 -32.55 -7.43 9.64
C LYS A 244 -32.40 -6.08 10.33
N TYR A 245 -31.25 -5.80 10.94
CA TYR A 245 -31.04 -4.56 11.68
C TYR A 245 -31.01 -3.33 10.75
N PHE A 246 -30.60 -3.49 9.51
CA PHE A 246 -30.63 -2.41 8.52
C PHE A 246 -32.07 -2.07 8.15
N ALA A 247 -32.93 -3.05 7.90
CA ALA A 247 -34.35 -2.83 7.64
C ALA A 247 -35.10 -2.21 8.85
N GLU A 248 -34.66 -2.48 10.07
CA GLU A 248 -35.23 -1.88 11.28
C GLU A 248 -34.75 -0.44 11.53
N SER A 249 -33.77 0.04 10.77
CA SER A 249 -33.19 1.39 10.92
C SER A 249 -33.79 2.44 9.99
N GLU A 250 -34.67 2.04 9.07
CA GLU A 250 -35.51 2.90 8.24
C GLU A 250 -36.79 3.26 8.99
#